data_d14bb47a729b03b2c99e8bc7446d328a
#
_entry.id   d14bb47a729b03b2c99e8bc7446d328a
#
_cell.length_a   1.000
_cell.length_b   1.000
_cell.length_c   1.000
_cell.angle_alpha   90.00
_cell.angle_beta   90.00
_cell.angle_gamma   90.00
#
_symmetry.space_group_name_H-M   'P 1'
#
loop_
_entity.id
_entity.type
_entity.pdbx_description
1 polymer ?
#
loop_
_entity_poly.entity_id
_entity_poly.type
_entity_poly.pdbx_seq_one_letter_code
_entity_poly.pdbx_strand_id
1 'polypeptide(L)' 'MKVKATKIIYDTDGETDLDLPTELIVEVDGNIDIESEISDAISNITGWCVIGYLYEIQ' A
#
# COMPACT_ATOMS: atom_id res chain seq x y z
N MET A 1 0.43 3.02 -14.46
CA MET A 1 1.73 2.37 -14.27
C MET A 1 1.65 1.35 -13.15
N LYS A 2 2.51 0.34 -13.21
CA LYS A 2 2.58 -0.66 -12.13
C LYS A 2 3.65 -0.26 -11.14
N VAL A 3 3.32 -0.38 -9.85
CA VAL A 3 4.24 -0.04 -8.77
C VAL A 3 4.27 -1.20 -7.79
N LYS A 4 5.46 -1.60 -7.38
CA LYS A 4 5.64 -2.62 -6.34
C LYS A 4 5.84 -1.91 -5.01
N ALA A 5 4.87 -2.05 -4.11
CA ALA A 5 4.98 -1.55 -2.75
C ALA A 5 5.55 -2.65 -1.87
N THR A 6 6.53 -2.31 -1.03
CA THR A 6 7.21 -3.26 -0.15
C THR A 6 7.28 -2.71 1.28
N LYS A 7 7.52 -3.59 2.23
CA LYS A 7 7.64 -3.24 3.65
C LYS A 7 6.44 -2.40 4.11
N ILE A 8 5.24 -2.83 3.72
CA ILE A 8 4.02 -2.11 4.01
C ILE A 8 3.69 -2.23 5.50
N ILE A 9 3.45 -1.09 6.13
CA ILE A 9 3.04 -1.02 7.53
C ILE A 9 1.63 -0.48 7.59
N TYR A 10 0.73 -1.24 8.24
CA TYR A 10 -0.69 -0.90 8.33
C TYR A 10 -1.02 -0.33 9.70
N ASP A 11 -2.02 0.54 9.72
CA ASP A 11 -2.61 1.01 10.98
C ASP A 11 -3.66 -0.01 11.41
N THR A 12 -3.24 -0.94 12.25
CA THR A 12 -4.10 -2.04 12.70
C THR A 12 -4.71 -1.81 14.08
N ASP A 13 -4.47 -0.65 14.64
CA ASP A 13 -5.04 -0.23 15.93
C ASP A 13 -4.69 -1.23 17.05
N GLY A 14 -3.49 -1.79 17.00
CA GLY A 14 -3.00 -2.73 18.00
C GLY A 14 -3.35 -4.19 17.77
N GLU A 15 -4.06 -4.51 16.70
CA GLU A 15 -4.35 -5.90 16.38
C GLU A 15 -3.10 -6.58 15.85
N THR A 16 -2.84 -7.82 16.28
CA THR A 16 -1.60 -8.51 15.96
C THR A 16 -1.77 -9.80 15.16
N ASP A 17 -2.97 -10.31 15.05
CA ASP A 17 -3.24 -11.60 14.39
C ASP A 17 -3.70 -11.44 12.94
N LEU A 18 -3.34 -10.31 12.32
CA LEU A 18 -3.76 -10.03 10.95
C LEU A 18 -2.72 -10.54 9.97
N ASP A 19 -3.19 -11.27 8.98
CA ASP A 19 -2.35 -11.80 7.90
C ASP A 19 -2.43 -10.84 6.72
N LEU A 20 -1.77 -9.69 6.84
CA LEU A 20 -1.78 -8.66 5.81
C LEU A 20 -0.52 -8.76 4.94
N PRO A 21 -0.65 -8.57 3.63
CA PRO A 21 0.52 -8.64 2.75
C PRO A 21 1.46 -7.47 3.02
N THR A 22 2.75 -7.75 3.04
CA THR A 22 3.79 -6.74 3.19
C THR A 22 4.29 -6.23 1.85
N GLU A 23 3.94 -6.92 0.77
CA GLU A 23 4.30 -6.53 -0.60
C GLU A 23 3.09 -6.67 -1.50
N LEU A 24 2.86 -5.67 -2.34
CA LEU A 24 1.77 -5.68 -3.30
C LEU A 24 2.22 -4.97 -4.57
N ILE A 25 1.73 -5.45 -5.71
CA ILE A 25 1.87 -4.72 -6.97
C ILE A 25 0.52 -4.04 -7.22
N VAL A 26 0.54 -2.72 -7.38
CA VAL A 26 -0.67 -1.94 -7.58
C VAL A 26 -0.57 -1.15 -8.88
N GLU A 27 -1.73 -0.84 -9.44
CA GLU A 27 -1.83 -0.03 -10.66
C GLU A 27 -2.23 1.39 -10.25
N VAL A 28 -1.46 2.38 -10.69
CA VAL A 28 -1.76 3.79 -10.41
C VAL A 28 -1.61 4.61 -11.69
N ASP A 29 -2.25 5.76 -11.73
CA ASP A 29 -2.16 6.66 -12.89
C ASP A 29 -0.92 7.54 -12.84
N GLY A 30 -0.48 7.91 -11.66
CA GLY A 30 0.68 8.77 -11.47
C GLY A 30 0.42 10.23 -11.84
N ASN A 31 -0.84 10.65 -11.85
CA ASN A 31 -1.22 11.99 -12.34
C ASN A 31 -1.16 13.08 -11.29
N ILE A 32 -1.31 12.75 -10.02
CA ILE A 32 -1.37 13.77 -8.95
C ILE A 32 -0.21 13.52 -7.98
N ASP A 33 -0.41 12.59 -7.06
CA ASP A 33 0.59 12.25 -6.05
C ASP A 33 0.69 10.72 -6.03
N ILE A 34 1.80 10.21 -6.55
CA ILE A 34 1.96 8.76 -6.68
C ILE A 34 1.90 8.06 -5.33
N GLU A 35 2.43 8.68 -4.27
CA GLU A 35 2.38 8.08 -2.94
C GLU A 35 0.95 7.98 -2.42
N SER A 36 0.15 9.02 -2.60
CA SER A 36 -1.27 8.99 -2.25
C SER A 36 -2.01 7.91 -3.02
N GLU A 37 -1.75 7.81 -4.32
CA GLU A 37 -2.40 6.80 -5.16
C GLU A 37 -2.04 5.39 -4.73
N ILE A 38 -0.77 5.15 -4.37
CA ILE A 38 -0.33 3.84 -3.89
C ILE A 38 -1.01 3.50 -2.57
N SER A 39 -1.03 4.43 -1.62
CA SER A 39 -1.70 4.22 -0.32
C SER A 39 -3.17 3.89 -0.51
N ASP A 40 -3.87 4.64 -1.35
CA ASP A 40 -5.28 4.40 -1.64
C ASP A 40 -5.49 3.02 -2.26
N ALA A 41 -4.63 2.64 -3.20
CA ALA A 41 -4.74 1.34 -3.85
C ALA A 41 -4.55 0.20 -2.84
N ILE A 42 -3.57 0.31 -1.96
CA ILE A 42 -3.32 -0.70 -0.93
C ILE A 42 -4.53 -0.78 0.02
N SER A 43 -5.04 0.37 0.46
CA SER A 43 -6.20 0.42 1.34
C SER A 43 -7.43 -0.20 0.70
N ASN A 44 -7.64 0.02 -0.60
CA ASN A 44 -8.77 -0.55 -1.33
C ASN A 44 -8.65 -2.08 -1.45
N ILE A 45 -7.43 -2.59 -1.60
CA ILE A 45 -7.22 -4.04 -1.73
C ILE A 45 -7.34 -4.73 -0.38
N THR A 46 -6.76 -4.16 0.67
CA THR A 46 -6.65 -4.81 1.97
C THR A 46 -7.75 -4.43 2.95
N GLY A 47 -8.38 -3.28 2.76
CA GLY A 47 -9.36 -2.75 3.70
C GLY A 47 -8.74 -2.07 4.91
N TRP A 48 -7.43 -1.88 4.94
CA TRP A 48 -6.73 -1.27 6.07
C TRP A 48 -6.01 0.00 5.64
N CYS A 49 -5.90 0.96 6.54
CA CYS A 49 -5.11 2.18 6.30
C CYS A 49 -3.63 1.86 6.36
N VAL A 50 -2.84 2.55 5.54
CA VAL A 50 -1.40 2.34 5.44
C VAL A 50 -0.67 3.46 6.16
N ILE A 51 0.28 3.12 7.03
CA ILE A 51 1.11 4.09 7.74
C ILE A 51 2.38 4.39 6.95
N GLY A 52 2.99 3.36 6.36
CA GLY A 52 4.23 3.54 5.62
C GLY A 52 4.52 2.37 4.70
N TYR A 53 5.38 2.61 3.73
CA TYR A 53 5.82 1.59 2.77
C TYR A 53 6.99 2.15 1.97
N LEU A 54 7.67 1.24 1.24
CA LEU A 54 8.62 1.59 0.19
C LEU A 54 7.99 1.19 -1.13
N TYR A 55 8.44 1.80 -2.24
CA TYR A 55 7.90 1.42 -3.54
C TYR A 55 8.93 1.55 -4.64
N GLU A 56 8.71 0.77 -5.69
CA GLU A 56 9.49 0.82 -6.92
C GLU A 56 8.54 0.82 -8.11
N ILE A 57 8.81 1.67 -9.10
CA ILE A 57 8.03 1.70 -10.33
C ILE A 57 8.51 0.54 -11.22
N GLN A 58 7.56 -0.26 -11.66
CA GLN A 58 7.85 -1.43 -12.49
C GLN A 58 7.90 -1.12 -13.98
#